data_6cbdbac2ad9454b781e574a81949b31d
#
_entry.id   6cbdbac2ad9454b781e574a81949b31d
#
_cell.length_a   1.000
_cell.length_b   1.000
_cell.length_c   1.000
_cell.angle_alpha   90.00
_cell.angle_beta   90.00
_cell.angle_gamma   90.00
#
_symmetry.space_group_name_H-M   'P 1'
#
loop_
_entity.id
_entity.type
_entity.pdbx_description
1 polymer ?
#
loop_
_entity_poly.entity_id
_entity_poly.type
_entity_poly.pdbx_seq_one_letter_code
_entity_poly.pdbx_strand_id
1 'polypeptide(L)'
;MKKYIIGLGCSWTQGEGGYPDEVWKSHGGRVQVRGRSDYYLRKIEHENSWVNVLCRDYFPDHESVNLGVRGIGNRAAVSQLHFCDRVDFNNSTGIIVLMLSGFERFDVFQQHPYGPDGNNDFYSKNEFRHYKWRTAWPVPSEKDGDRFWDCYGRELWSESFVASSQMIALLDLQTFAKAHGYKIIVANGFNQRNEGIKKYLRDNAGYLVDKFDWSTYVHETTPYTAFVQKLVELDGLLPPEHWGGFHSFYHKRDWPAKYLTNCEGAHPTLEGYKVIGEELAKFIRLKGYA
;
A
#
# COMPACT_ATOMS: atom_id res chain seq x y z
N MET A 1 -17.34 -13.95 -17.82
CA MET A 1 -16.62 -14.01 -16.54
C MET A 1 -16.28 -12.58 -16.16
N LYS A 2 -16.53 -12.17 -14.91
CA LYS A 2 -16.17 -10.82 -14.45
C LYS A 2 -14.65 -10.69 -14.38
N LYS A 3 -14.16 -9.51 -14.73
CA LYS A 3 -12.74 -9.18 -14.63
C LYS A 3 -12.53 -8.13 -13.56
N TYR A 4 -11.50 -8.30 -12.73
CA TYR A 4 -11.20 -7.39 -11.65
C TYR A 4 -9.77 -6.88 -11.69
N ILE A 5 -9.57 -5.64 -11.23
CA ILE A 5 -8.29 -5.14 -10.75
C ILE A 5 -8.41 -4.93 -9.26
N ILE A 6 -7.63 -5.70 -8.49
CA ILE A 6 -7.67 -5.69 -7.03
C ILE A 6 -6.41 -5.02 -6.51
N GLY A 7 -6.56 -3.92 -5.79
CA GLY A 7 -5.43 -3.20 -5.20
C GLY A 7 -5.23 -3.53 -3.74
N LEU A 8 -4.02 -3.92 -3.38
CA LEU A 8 -3.57 -4.20 -2.02
C LEU A 8 -2.48 -3.21 -1.60
N GLY A 9 -2.45 -2.84 -0.35
CA GLY A 9 -1.41 -1.96 0.21
C GLY A 9 -1.93 -1.08 1.34
N CYS A 10 -1.17 -0.06 1.68
CA CYS A 10 -1.47 0.86 2.77
C CYS A 10 -2.34 2.05 2.32
N SER A 11 -2.21 3.19 3.01
CA SER A 11 -2.91 4.46 2.72
C SER A 11 -2.77 4.94 1.28
N TRP A 12 -1.66 4.68 0.62
CA TRP A 12 -1.43 4.99 -0.79
C TRP A 12 -2.33 4.18 -1.72
N THR A 13 -2.62 2.94 -1.39
CA THR A 13 -3.58 2.14 -2.13
C THR A 13 -5.01 2.53 -1.79
N GLN A 14 -5.28 2.84 -0.52
CA GLN A 14 -6.59 3.33 -0.09
C GLN A 14 -7.02 4.59 -0.85
N GLY A 15 -6.09 5.50 -1.18
CA GLY A 15 -6.36 6.74 -1.89
C GLY A 15 -6.27 7.99 -1.00
N GLU A 16 -5.60 7.88 0.17
CA GLU A 16 -5.40 9.00 1.09
C GLU A 16 -4.69 10.16 0.40
N GLY A 17 -5.22 11.36 0.54
CA GLY A 17 -4.71 12.55 -0.14
C GLY A 17 -5.36 12.85 -1.49
N GLY A 18 -6.08 11.90 -2.09
CA GLY A 18 -6.76 12.04 -3.39
C GLY A 18 -8.05 12.86 -3.32
N TYR A 19 -8.02 14.01 -2.68
CA TYR A 19 -9.19 14.87 -2.54
C TYR A 19 -9.23 15.97 -3.58
N PRO A 20 -10.43 16.28 -4.13
CA PRO A 20 -10.64 17.48 -4.94
C PRO A 20 -10.32 18.76 -4.17
N ASP A 21 -9.97 19.82 -4.89
CA ASP A 21 -9.57 21.11 -4.31
C ASP A 21 -10.64 21.72 -3.38
N GLU A 22 -11.93 21.54 -3.71
CA GLU A 22 -13.03 22.01 -2.87
C GLU A 22 -13.08 21.28 -1.52
N VAL A 23 -12.72 20.02 -1.47
CA VAL A 23 -12.62 19.24 -0.23
C VAL A 23 -11.45 19.74 0.60
N TRP A 24 -10.28 19.97 -0.02
CA TRP A 24 -9.13 20.57 0.67
C TRP A 24 -9.46 21.95 1.26
N LYS A 25 -10.10 22.83 0.47
CA LYS A 25 -10.48 24.17 0.90
C LYS A 25 -11.48 24.15 2.06
N SER A 26 -12.50 23.29 1.98
CA SER A 26 -13.52 23.18 3.03
C SER A 26 -12.99 22.68 4.37
N HIS A 27 -11.84 22.01 4.37
CA HIS A 27 -11.17 21.47 5.56
C HIS A 27 -9.91 22.26 5.95
N GLY A 28 -9.76 23.50 5.44
CA GLY A 28 -8.63 24.37 5.77
C GLY A 28 -7.27 23.82 5.36
N GLY A 29 -7.21 23.06 4.28
CA GLY A 29 -5.99 22.43 3.78
C GLY A 29 -5.50 21.22 4.59
N ARG A 30 -6.31 20.72 5.51
CA ARG A 30 -6.00 19.54 6.33
C ARG A 30 -7.18 18.60 6.35
N VAL A 31 -7.14 17.57 5.54
CA VAL A 31 -8.15 16.52 5.57
C VAL A 31 -7.62 15.37 6.43
N GLN A 32 -8.27 15.12 7.55
CA GLN A 32 -7.99 13.96 8.40
C GLN A 32 -9.24 13.14 8.53
N VAL A 33 -9.24 11.94 7.96
CA VAL A 33 -10.35 10.99 8.13
C VAL A 33 -10.23 10.35 9.51
N ARG A 34 -11.18 10.66 10.39
CA ARG A 34 -11.24 10.10 11.74
C ARG A 34 -12.56 9.33 11.92
N GLY A 35 -12.45 8.01 12.02
CA GLY A 35 -13.59 7.18 12.40
C GLY A 35 -14.70 7.02 11.35
N ARG A 36 -15.88 6.60 11.81
CA ARG A 36 -17.06 6.33 10.96
C ARG A 36 -17.73 7.57 10.38
N SER A 37 -17.58 8.71 11.05
CA SER A 37 -18.18 9.98 10.63
C SER A 37 -17.68 10.46 9.27
N ASP A 38 -16.53 9.96 8.83
CA ASP A 38 -15.87 10.41 7.61
C ASP A 38 -16.08 9.44 6.42
N TYR A 39 -17.21 8.72 6.42
CA TYR A 39 -17.57 7.80 5.32
C TYR A 39 -17.50 8.48 3.95
N TYR A 40 -17.97 9.72 3.86
CA TYR A 40 -17.92 10.50 2.62
C TYR A 40 -16.49 10.73 2.12
N LEU A 41 -15.59 11.10 3.02
CA LEU A 41 -14.17 11.30 2.68
C LEU A 41 -13.50 10.01 2.23
N ARG A 42 -13.79 8.90 2.90
CA ARG A 42 -13.26 7.59 2.49
C ARG A 42 -13.78 7.15 1.11
N LYS A 43 -15.04 7.44 0.82
CA LYS A 43 -15.58 7.20 -0.52
C LYS A 43 -14.80 7.97 -1.57
N ILE A 44 -14.53 9.26 -1.34
CA ILE A 44 -13.72 10.09 -2.23
C ILE A 44 -12.30 9.50 -2.39
N GLU A 45 -11.64 9.10 -1.30
CA GLU A 45 -10.34 8.45 -1.35
C GLU A 45 -10.35 7.23 -2.27
N HIS A 46 -11.30 6.33 -2.07
CA HIS A 46 -11.42 5.13 -2.89
C HIS A 46 -11.67 5.44 -4.36
N GLU A 47 -12.60 6.36 -4.65
CA GLU A 47 -12.94 6.77 -6.02
C GLU A 47 -11.77 7.38 -6.78
N ASN A 48 -10.87 8.04 -6.06
CA ASN A 48 -9.70 8.73 -6.62
C ASN A 48 -8.39 7.95 -6.49
N SER A 49 -8.41 6.76 -5.91
CA SER A 49 -7.22 5.91 -5.79
C SER A 49 -6.72 5.45 -7.16
N TRP A 50 -5.44 5.10 -7.23
CA TRP A 50 -4.86 4.55 -8.45
C TRP A 50 -5.58 3.27 -8.94
N VAL A 51 -6.20 2.49 -8.05
CA VAL A 51 -6.97 1.28 -8.41
C VAL A 51 -8.16 1.66 -9.28
N ASN A 52 -8.92 2.69 -8.88
CA ASN A 52 -10.03 3.19 -9.66
C ASN A 52 -9.59 3.92 -10.92
N VAL A 53 -8.47 4.66 -10.87
CA VAL A 53 -7.86 5.28 -12.05
C VAL A 53 -7.53 4.23 -13.10
N LEU A 54 -6.94 3.09 -12.70
CA LEU A 54 -6.64 1.99 -13.61
C LEU A 54 -7.89 1.49 -14.35
N CYS A 55 -8.96 1.20 -13.62
CA CYS A 55 -10.18 0.68 -14.25
C CYS A 55 -10.87 1.75 -15.10
N ARG A 56 -11.07 2.96 -14.56
CA ARG A 56 -11.79 4.02 -15.25
C ARG A 56 -11.08 4.48 -16.53
N ASP A 57 -9.79 4.69 -16.46
CA ASP A 57 -9.05 5.43 -17.50
C ASP A 57 -8.29 4.48 -18.47
N TYR A 58 -7.98 3.26 -18.05
CA TYR A 58 -7.11 2.37 -18.82
C TYR A 58 -7.70 0.99 -19.11
N PHE A 59 -8.54 0.46 -18.23
CA PHE A 59 -9.12 -0.90 -18.33
C PHE A 59 -10.61 -0.89 -17.97
N PRO A 60 -11.47 -0.22 -18.77
CA PRO A 60 -12.88 -0.01 -18.43
C PRO A 60 -13.71 -1.30 -18.43
N ASP A 61 -13.19 -2.40 -18.94
CA ASP A 61 -13.81 -3.73 -18.88
C ASP A 61 -13.53 -4.48 -17.56
N HIS A 62 -12.77 -3.89 -16.65
CA HIS A 62 -12.47 -4.42 -15.32
C HIS A 62 -13.21 -3.64 -14.22
N GLU A 63 -13.73 -4.36 -13.24
CA GLU A 63 -14.25 -3.78 -12.00
C GLU A 63 -13.09 -3.53 -11.01
N SER A 64 -13.07 -2.37 -10.36
CA SER A 64 -12.05 -2.05 -9.34
C SER A 64 -12.44 -2.59 -7.97
N VAL A 65 -11.49 -3.22 -7.28
CA VAL A 65 -11.62 -3.61 -5.88
C VAL A 65 -10.44 -3.09 -5.10
N ASN A 66 -10.65 -2.00 -4.37
CA ASN A 66 -9.61 -1.41 -3.54
C ASN A 66 -9.67 -2.01 -2.13
N LEU A 67 -8.64 -2.74 -1.73
CA LEU A 67 -8.44 -3.34 -0.41
C LEU A 67 -7.30 -2.65 0.37
N GLY A 68 -6.91 -1.45 -0.04
CA GLY A 68 -5.93 -0.64 0.69
C GLY A 68 -6.44 -0.21 2.06
N VAL A 69 -5.58 -0.29 3.08
CA VAL A 69 -5.89 0.10 4.46
C VAL A 69 -4.76 0.94 5.03
N ARG A 70 -5.10 2.06 5.66
CA ARG A 70 -4.10 2.95 6.27
C ARG A 70 -3.21 2.24 7.28
N GLY A 71 -1.92 2.51 7.19
CA GLY A 71 -0.96 2.13 8.21
C GLY A 71 -0.61 0.65 8.27
N ILE A 72 -1.23 -0.22 7.48
CA ILE A 72 -0.90 -1.65 7.50
C ILE A 72 0.40 -1.96 6.77
N GLY A 73 1.02 -3.06 7.14
CA GLY A 73 2.16 -3.63 6.44
C GLY A 73 1.74 -4.59 5.33
N ASN A 74 2.73 -5.17 4.66
CA ASN A 74 2.48 -5.98 3.47
C ASN A 74 1.78 -7.31 3.77
N ARG A 75 2.07 -7.92 4.92
CA ARG A 75 1.43 -9.18 5.34
C ARG A 75 -0.07 -8.99 5.57
N ALA A 76 -0.43 -7.93 6.31
CA ALA A 76 -1.83 -7.59 6.53
C ALA A 76 -2.53 -7.23 5.22
N ALA A 77 -1.87 -6.51 4.31
CA ALA A 77 -2.42 -6.17 3.01
C ALA A 77 -2.76 -7.42 2.18
N VAL A 78 -1.86 -8.39 2.10
CA VAL A 78 -2.10 -9.64 1.36
C VAL A 78 -3.22 -10.45 1.99
N SER A 79 -3.29 -10.53 3.32
CA SER A 79 -4.34 -11.28 3.99
C SER A 79 -5.75 -10.77 3.74
N GLN A 80 -5.92 -9.49 3.29
CA GLN A 80 -7.24 -8.99 2.90
C GLN A 80 -7.88 -9.80 1.75
N LEU A 81 -7.09 -10.49 0.92
CA LEU A 81 -7.63 -11.37 -0.12
C LEU A 81 -8.44 -12.53 0.44
N HIS A 82 -7.95 -13.14 1.53
CA HIS A 82 -8.60 -14.30 2.16
C HIS A 82 -9.96 -13.95 2.80
N PHE A 83 -10.20 -12.67 3.02
CA PHE A 83 -11.40 -12.17 3.69
C PHE A 83 -12.28 -11.30 2.78
N CYS A 84 -11.91 -11.18 1.51
CA CYS A 84 -12.66 -10.38 0.57
C CYS A 84 -13.91 -11.13 0.09
N ASP A 85 -15.07 -10.69 0.54
CA ASP A 85 -16.39 -11.20 0.13
C ASP A 85 -16.97 -10.49 -1.12
N ARG A 86 -16.26 -9.47 -1.62
CA ARG A 86 -16.69 -8.66 -2.77
C ARG A 86 -16.39 -9.31 -4.12
N VAL A 87 -15.54 -10.34 -4.13
CA VAL A 87 -15.06 -11.02 -5.33
C VAL A 87 -15.33 -12.52 -5.20
N ASP A 88 -16.05 -13.07 -6.14
CA ASP A 88 -16.10 -14.52 -6.32
C ASP A 88 -14.86 -14.97 -7.10
N PHE A 89 -13.80 -15.29 -6.37
CA PHE A 89 -12.51 -15.66 -6.95
C PHE A 89 -12.56 -16.92 -7.80
N ASN A 90 -13.54 -17.80 -7.59
CA ASN A 90 -13.67 -19.04 -8.36
C ASN A 90 -14.37 -18.82 -9.72
N ASN A 91 -15.17 -17.76 -9.85
CA ASN A 91 -15.95 -17.46 -11.06
C ASN A 91 -15.55 -16.13 -11.71
N SER A 92 -14.36 -15.64 -11.41
CA SER A 92 -13.84 -14.39 -11.97
C SER A 92 -12.36 -14.53 -12.37
N THR A 93 -11.83 -13.51 -13.00
CA THR A 93 -10.42 -13.42 -13.38
C THR A 93 -9.94 -11.98 -13.21
N GLY A 94 -8.63 -11.76 -13.29
CA GLY A 94 -8.12 -10.40 -13.24
C GLY A 94 -6.69 -10.28 -12.78
N ILE A 95 -6.40 -9.12 -12.23
CA ILE A 95 -5.06 -8.71 -11.81
C ILE A 95 -5.10 -8.28 -10.35
N ILE A 96 -4.22 -8.83 -9.53
CA ILE A 96 -3.98 -8.38 -8.16
C ILE A 96 -2.71 -7.55 -8.15
N VAL A 97 -2.80 -6.31 -7.70
CA VAL A 97 -1.66 -5.40 -7.61
C VAL A 97 -1.37 -5.12 -6.14
N LEU A 98 -0.21 -5.55 -5.66
CA LEU A 98 0.31 -5.20 -4.34
C LEU A 98 1.26 -4.03 -4.46
N MET A 99 0.90 -2.88 -3.88
CA MET A 99 1.82 -1.77 -3.67
C MET A 99 2.49 -1.95 -2.30
N LEU A 100 3.77 -2.28 -2.31
CA LEU A 100 4.54 -2.53 -1.10
C LEU A 100 4.59 -1.28 -0.22
N SER A 101 4.24 -1.46 1.04
CA SER A 101 4.49 -0.51 2.12
C SER A 101 5.89 -0.70 2.73
N GLY A 102 6.26 0.11 3.72
CA GLY A 102 7.56 -0.01 4.39
C GLY A 102 7.81 -1.42 4.95
N PHE A 103 8.99 -1.97 4.69
CA PHE A 103 9.34 -3.34 5.12
C PHE A 103 9.49 -3.48 6.62
N GLU A 104 9.81 -2.39 7.29
CA GLU A 104 9.94 -2.32 8.75
C GLU A 104 8.61 -2.50 9.49
N ARG A 105 7.48 -2.48 8.77
CA ARG A 105 6.16 -2.69 9.38
C ARG A 105 5.92 -4.15 9.69
N PHE A 106 5.64 -4.41 10.95
CA PHE A 106 5.28 -5.74 11.43
C PHE A 106 3.79 -5.84 11.76
N ASP A 107 3.11 -6.77 11.14
CA ASP A 107 1.67 -6.95 11.30
C ASP A 107 1.35 -8.11 12.24
N VAL A 108 0.50 -7.87 13.22
CA VAL A 108 -0.05 -8.87 14.12
C VAL A 108 -1.57 -8.90 14.01
N PHE A 109 -2.11 -10.07 13.82
CA PHE A 109 -3.56 -10.26 13.85
C PHE A 109 -4.02 -10.42 15.29
N GLN A 110 -4.87 -9.54 15.75
CA GLN A 110 -5.29 -9.46 17.14
C GLN A 110 -6.82 -9.47 17.25
N GLN A 111 -7.35 -10.31 18.16
CA GLN A 111 -8.75 -10.19 18.55
C GLN A 111 -8.98 -8.87 19.28
N HIS A 112 -9.99 -8.13 18.88
CA HIS A 112 -10.32 -6.85 19.50
C HIS A 112 -11.28 -7.06 20.67
N PRO A 113 -10.91 -6.68 21.91
CA PRO A 113 -11.74 -6.95 23.10
C PRO A 113 -13.02 -6.10 23.17
N TYR A 114 -13.10 -5.00 22.41
CA TYR A 114 -14.18 -4.02 22.52
C TYR A 114 -15.04 -3.86 21.26
N GLY A 115 -14.98 -4.82 20.34
CA GLY A 115 -15.69 -4.71 19.07
C GLY A 115 -15.00 -3.78 18.07
N PRO A 116 -15.59 -3.54 16.92
CA PRO A 116 -14.95 -2.85 15.82
C PRO A 116 -14.82 -1.36 16.11
N ASP A 117 -13.64 -0.90 16.50
CA ASP A 117 -13.28 0.51 16.31
C ASP A 117 -13.09 0.76 14.81
N GLY A 118 -14.16 1.09 14.18
CA GLY A 118 -14.41 1.90 13.01
C GLY A 118 -13.54 1.82 11.76
N ASN A 119 -12.37 1.22 11.77
CA ASN A 119 -11.46 1.31 10.65
C ASN A 119 -11.60 0.19 9.60
N ASN A 120 -12.21 -0.95 9.95
CA ASN A 120 -12.35 -2.10 9.04
C ASN A 120 -13.77 -2.29 8.48
N ASP A 121 -14.73 -1.47 8.83
CA ASP A 121 -16.14 -1.62 8.42
C ASP A 121 -16.40 -1.44 6.91
N PHE A 122 -15.37 -1.07 6.13
CA PHE A 122 -15.52 -0.87 4.69
C PHE A 122 -15.51 -2.18 3.90
N TYR A 123 -14.95 -3.25 4.46
CA TYR A 123 -14.60 -4.44 3.69
C TYR A 123 -15.41 -5.71 3.99
N SER A 124 -16.04 -5.81 5.14
CA SER A 124 -16.98 -6.89 5.39
C SER A 124 -18.06 -6.48 6.38
N LYS A 125 -19.30 -6.80 6.06
CA LYS A 125 -20.42 -6.48 6.96
C LYS A 125 -20.54 -7.43 8.16
N ASN A 126 -19.94 -8.61 8.16
CA ASN A 126 -20.35 -9.67 9.09
C ASN A 126 -19.25 -10.42 9.83
N GLU A 127 -18.00 -10.50 9.40
CA GLU A 127 -17.05 -11.46 9.99
C GLU A 127 -15.85 -10.87 10.74
N PHE A 128 -15.50 -9.63 10.49
CA PHE A 128 -14.34 -8.96 11.11
C PHE A 128 -14.63 -8.15 12.37
N ARG A 129 -15.80 -8.23 12.93
CA ARG A 129 -16.21 -7.41 14.08
C ARG A 129 -15.32 -7.57 15.33
N HIS A 130 -14.53 -8.64 15.39
CA HIS A 130 -13.74 -8.99 16.58
C HIS A 130 -12.22 -9.07 16.33
N TYR A 131 -11.76 -8.80 15.12
CA TYR A 131 -10.35 -8.92 14.78
C TYR A 131 -9.84 -7.67 14.05
N LYS A 132 -8.62 -7.27 14.33
CA LYS A 132 -7.93 -6.24 13.56
C LYS A 132 -6.46 -6.58 13.41
N TRP A 133 -5.87 -6.07 12.34
CA TRP A 133 -4.44 -6.02 12.19
C TRP A 133 -3.88 -4.86 13.02
N ARG A 134 -2.87 -5.15 13.79
CA ARG A 134 -2.04 -4.15 14.46
C ARG A 134 -0.69 -4.15 13.79
N THR A 135 -0.29 -3.00 13.28
CA THR A 135 1.00 -2.84 12.61
C THR A 135 1.96 -2.12 13.55
N ALA A 136 3.09 -2.75 13.78
CA ALA A 136 4.19 -2.18 14.51
C ALA A 136 5.16 -1.46 13.56
N TRP A 137 5.74 -0.36 14.04
CA TRP A 137 6.73 0.46 13.36
C TRP A 137 7.98 0.51 14.22
N PRO A 138 9.19 0.48 13.66
CA PRO A 138 10.41 0.44 14.47
C PRO A 138 10.80 1.78 15.12
N VAL A 139 9.91 2.76 15.10
CA VAL A 139 10.13 4.06 15.72
C VAL A 139 9.48 4.07 17.10
N PRO A 140 10.24 4.25 18.18
CA PRO A 140 9.66 4.41 19.50
C PRO A 140 8.69 5.59 19.50
N SER A 141 7.44 5.34 19.82
CA SER A 141 6.50 6.41 20.10
C SER A 141 6.87 6.96 21.48
N GLU A 142 7.37 8.17 21.54
CA GLU A 142 7.66 8.85 22.81
C GLU A 142 6.41 9.06 23.68
N LYS A 143 5.23 8.82 23.13
CA LYS A 143 3.97 9.19 23.77
C LYS A 143 3.22 8.08 24.48
N ASP A 144 3.46 6.81 24.17
CA ASP A 144 2.49 5.80 24.60
C ASP A 144 3.02 4.64 25.46
N GLY A 145 4.32 4.53 25.75
CA GLY A 145 4.83 3.42 26.56
C GLY A 145 4.28 2.05 26.11
N ASP A 146 4.01 1.91 24.82
CA ASP A 146 3.40 0.68 24.28
C ASP A 146 4.45 -0.43 24.31
N ARG A 147 4.36 -1.29 25.32
CA ARG A 147 5.25 -2.43 25.53
C ARG A 147 5.42 -3.31 24.29
N PHE A 148 4.41 -3.34 23.41
CA PHE A 148 4.48 -4.10 22.17
C PHE A 148 5.52 -3.53 21.20
N TRP A 149 5.61 -2.21 21.08
CA TRP A 149 6.60 -1.53 20.24
C TRP A 149 7.99 -1.70 20.78
N ASP A 150 8.15 -1.54 22.09
CA ASP A 150 9.45 -1.74 22.75
C ASP A 150 9.92 -3.19 22.61
N CYS A 151 9.02 -4.16 22.78
CA CYS A 151 9.33 -5.57 22.60
C CYS A 151 9.70 -5.87 21.14
N TYR A 152 8.91 -5.39 20.18
CA TYR A 152 9.19 -5.61 18.76
C TYR A 152 10.56 -5.02 18.36
N GLY A 153 10.81 -3.76 18.70
CA GLY A 153 12.03 -3.09 18.30
C GLY A 153 13.29 -3.63 18.98
N ARG A 154 13.18 -4.12 20.22
CA ARG A 154 14.35 -4.62 21.00
C ARG A 154 14.60 -6.10 20.82
N GLU A 155 13.53 -6.91 20.77
CA GLU A 155 13.64 -8.36 20.90
C GLU A 155 13.40 -9.12 19.60
N LEU A 156 12.53 -8.59 18.73
CA LEU A 156 12.10 -9.31 17.54
C LEU A 156 12.66 -8.71 16.24
N TRP A 157 12.96 -7.42 16.22
CA TRP A 157 13.40 -6.78 15.00
C TRP A 157 14.80 -7.23 14.57
N SER A 158 14.87 -7.76 13.37
CA SER A 158 16.12 -7.99 12.66
C SER A 158 15.86 -7.92 11.16
N GLU A 159 16.88 -7.61 10.37
CA GLU A 159 16.75 -7.55 8.91
C GLU A 159 16.28 -8.91 8.35
N SER A 160 16.77 -10.02 8.87
CA SER A 160 16.33 -11.35 8.45
C SER A 160 14.89 -11.67 8.79
N PHE A 161 14.40 -11.25 9.97
CA PHE A 161 13.01 -11.40 10.36
C PHE A 161 12.10 -10.59 9.45
N VAL A 162 12.44 -9.31 9.22
CA VAL A 162 11.70 -8.40 8.34
C VAL A 162 11.66 -8.96 6.92
N ALA A 163 12.80 -9.29 6.35
CA ALA A 163 12.90 -9.82 4.99
C ALA A 163 12.12 -11.14 4.81
N SER A 164 12.23 -12.05 5.78
CA SER A 164 11.49 -13.32 5.76
C SER A 164 9.97 -13.09 5.82
N SER A 165 9.51 -12.16 6.66
CA SER A 165 8.09 -11.78 6.75
C SER A 165 7.57 -11.22 5.42
N GLN A 166 8.36 -10.38 4.74
CA GLN A 166 8.01 -9.84 3.42
C GLN A 166 7.95 -10.95 2.37
N MET A 167 8.93 -11.86 2.36
CA MET A 167 8.92 -12.99 1.42
C MET A 167 7.73 -13.92 1.63
N ILE A 168 7.34 -14.17 2.89
CA ILE A 168 6.14 -14.96 3.19
C ILE A 168 4.90 -14.29 2.61
N ALA A 169 4.75 -12.97 2.78
CA ALA A 169 3.62 -12.25 2.19
C ALA A 169 3.60 -12.32 0.65
N LEU A 170 4.75 -12.19 -0.01
CA LEU A 170 4.85 -12.29 -1.47
C LEU A 170 4.51 -13.71 -1.96
N LEU A 171 4.97 -14.74 -1.25
CA LEU A 171 4.69 -16.13 -1.60
C LEU A 171 3.23 -16.51 -1.35
N ASP A 172 2.59 -15.97 -0.30
CA ASP A 172 1.16 -16.11 -0.05
C ASP A 172 0.35 -15.48 -1.18
N LEU A 173 0.67 -14.25 -1.56
CA LEU A 173 0.07 -13.58 -2.72
C LEU A 173 0.18 -14.41 -4.00
N GLN A 174 1.38 -14.91 -4.30
CA GLN A 174 1.63 -15.74 -5.49
C GLN A 174 0.82 -17.04 -5.46
N THR A 175 0.75 -17.68 -4.30
CA THR A 175 0.01 -18.93 -4.11
C THR A 175 -1.49 -18.70 -4.27
N PHE A 176 -2.02 -17.65 -3.64
CA PHE A 176 -3.42 -17.27 -3.78
C PHE A 176 -3.79 -16.99 -5.23
N ALA A 177 -3.02 -16.15 -5.90
CA ALA A 177 -3.29 -15.77 -7.28
C ALA A 177 -3.24 -17.00 -8.22
N LYS A 178 -2.26 -17.88 -8.04
CA LYS A 178 -2.16 -19.12 -8.82
C LYS A 178 -3.36 -20.04 -8.60
N ALA A 179 -3.82 -20.19 -7.35
CA ALA A 179 -4.97 -21.03 -7.01
C ALA A 179 -6.26 -20.56 -7.69
N HIS A 180 -6.42 -19.24 -7.87
CA HIS A 180 -7.62 -18.63 -8.44
C HIS A 180 -7.46 -18.13 -9.88
N GLY A 181 -6.32 -18.39 -10.53
CA GLY A 181 -6.10 -17.98 -11.93
C GLY A 181 -5.90 -16.48 -12.16
N TYR A 182 -5.55 -15.73 -11.13
CA TYR A 182 -5.25 -14.30 -11.22
C TYR A 182 -3.80 -14.05 -11.62
N LYS A 183 -3.57 -12.93 -12.31
CA LYS A 183 -2.22 -12.37 -12.52
C LYS A 183 -1.85 -11.50 -11.33
N ILE A 184 -0.56 -11.44 -11.02
CA ILE A 184 -0.07 -10.55 -9.96
C ILE A 184 0.90 -9.52 -10.49
N ILE A 185 0.90 -8.36 -9.85
CA ILE A 185 1.89 -7.30 -10.00
C ILE A 185 2.30 -6.86 -8.61
N VAL A 186 3.59 -6.78 -8.37
CA VAL A 186 4.14 -6.21 -7.14
C VAL A 186 4.85 -4.93 -7.50
N ALA A 187 4.42 -3.83 -6.92
CA ALA A 187 4.97 -2.50 -7.13
C ALA A 187 5.58 -1.97 -5.83
N ASN A 188 6.77 -1.38 -5.93
CA ASN A 188 7.38 -0.72 -4.78
C ASN A 188 6.76 0.65 -4.54
N GLY A 189 6.00 0.80 -3.46
CA GLY A 189 5.41 2.09 -3.07
C GLY A 189 6.47 3.08 -2.59
N PHE A 190 7.16 2.77 -1.51
CA PHE A 190 8.10 3.71 -0.86
C PHE A 190 9.23 3.05 -0.07
N ASN A 191 9.59 1.82 -0.42
CA ASN A 191 10.78 1.22 0.17
C ASN A 191 12.03 1.75 -0.53
N GLN A 192 12.87 2.42 0.23
CA GLN A 192 14.14 2.95 -0.24
C GLN A 192 15.27 2.04 0.21
N ARG A 193 15.75 1.22 -0.72
CA ARG A 193 16.95 0.40 -0.51
C ARG A 193 17.88 0.65 -1.69
N ASN A 194 19.03 1.26 -1.45
CA ASN A 194 20.00 1.65 -2.49
C ASN A 194 20.42 0.50 -3.39
N GLU A 195 20.42 -0.71 -2.87
CA GLU A 195 20.80 -1.95 -3.56
C GLU A 195 19.63 -2.69 -4.24
N GLY A 196 18.43 -2.12 -4.17
CA GLY A 196 17.22 -2.73 -4.68
C GLY A 196 16.59 -3.76 -3.73
N ILE A 197 15.28 -3.88 -3.83
CA ILE A 197 14.48 -4.73 -2.94
C ILE A 197 14.83 -6.21 -3.07
N LYS A 198 15.00 -6.70 -4.28
CA LYS A 198 15.32 -8.12 -4.53
C LYS A 198 16.66 -8.52 -3.90
N LYS A 199 17.68 -7.66 -4.02
CA LYS A 199 18.99 -7.92 -3.41
C LYS A 199 18.88 -7.90 -1.89
N TYR A 200 18.25 -6.90 -1.31
CA TYR A 200 18.01 -6.81 0.13
C TYR A 200 17.31 -8.07 0.68
N LEU A 201 16.23 -8.51 0.01
CA LEU A 201 15.51 -9.72 0.41
C LEU A 201 16.37 -10.97 0.27
N ARG A 202 17.22 -11.06 -0.77
CA ARG A 202 18.14 -12.19 -0.97
C ARG A 202 19.18 -12.28 0.13
N ASP A 203 19.77 -11.16 0.49
CA ASP A 203 20.80 -11.09 1.52
C ASP A 203 20.25 -11.47 2.92
N ASN A 204 18.97 -11.22 3.18
CA ASN A 204 18.36 -11.37 4.49
C ASN A 204 17.32 -12.52 4.61
N ALA A 205 16.69 -12.95 3.51
CA ALA A 205 15.70 -14.03 3.50
C ALA A 205 16.16 -15.28 2.70
N GLY A 206 17.36 -15.23 2.11
CA GLY A 206 18.03 -16.35 1.47
C GLY A 206 17.19 -17.03 0.38
N TYR A 207 17.04 -18.35 0.47
CA TYR A 207 16.39 -19.18 -0.55
C TYR A 207 14.91 -18.88 -0.80
N LEU A 208 14.22 -18.18 0.10
CA LEU A 208 12.81 -17.79 -0.11
C LEU A 208 12.65 -16.89 -1.33
N VAL A 209 13.67 -16.09 -1.63
CA VAL A 209 13.66 -15.15 -2.76
C VAL A 209 13.56 -15.88 -4.11
N ASP A 210 14.18 -17.03 -4.24
CA ASP A 210 14.21 -17.79 -5.48
C ASP A 210 12.89 -18.54 -5.76
N LYS A 211 11.99 -18.60 -4.77
CA LYS A 211 10.65 -19.19 -4.92
C LYS A 211 9.61 -18.22 -5.46
N PHE A 212 9.91 -16.91 -5.46
CA PHE A 212 9.01 -15.89 -5.96
C PHE A 212 9.29 -15.57 -7.43
N ASP A 213 8.23 -15.43 -8.22
CA ASP A 213 8.33 -15.01 -9.62
C ASP A 213 8.57 -13.50 -9.74
N TRP A 214 9.83 -13.11 -9.79
CA TRP A 214 10.25 -11.70 -9.90
C TRP A 214 9.86 -11.03 -11.21
N SER A 215 9.41 -11.79 -12.21
CA SER A 215 8.89 -11.19 -13.44
C SER A 215 7.61 -10.39 -13.21
N THR A 216 6.94 -10.60 -12.09
CA THR A 216 5.74 -9.88 -11.66
C THR A 216 6.05 -8.56 -10.95
N TYR A 217 7.32 -8.29 -10.63
CA TYR A 217 7.76 -7.08 -9.96
C TYR A 217 7.95 -5.94 -10.96
N VAL A 218 7.34 -4.78 -10.69
CA VAL A 218 7.25 -3.66 -11.66
C VAL A 218 8.60 -3.07 -12.04
N HIS A 219 9.55 -3.09 -11.14
CA HIS A 219 10.76 -2.26 -11.30
C HIS A 219 12.07 -3.03 -11.19
N GLU A 220 12.12 -4.23 -11.69
CA GLU A 220 13.36 -5.01 -11.64
C GLU A 220 14.51 -4.43 -12.50
N THR A 221 14.17 -3.56 -13.45
CA THR A 221 15.12 -3.08 -14.47
C THR A 221 15.51 -1.62 -14.36
N THR A 222 14.91 -0.85 -13.43
CA THR A 222 15.23 0.57 -13.29
C THR A 222 15.72 0.90 -11.89
N PRO A 223 16.77 1.74 -11.73
CA PRO A 223 17.24 2.15 -10.41
C PRO A 223 16.24 3.00 -9.61
N TYR A 224 15.14 3.42 -10.23
CA TYR A 224 14.13 4.32 -9.66
C TYR A 224 12.82 3.58 -9.44
N THR A 225 12.73 2.82 -8.37
CA THR A 225 11.70 1.82 -8.23
C THR A 225 10.53 2.21 -7.36
N ALA A 226 10.61 3.33 -6.67
CA ALA A 226 9.52 3.80 -5.83
C ALA A 226 8.66 4.83 -6.55
N PHE A 227 7.35 4.66 -6.54
CA PHE A 227 6.43 5.70 -7.04
C PHE A 227 6.60 7.02 -6.29
N VAL A 228 6.95 6.99 -5.01
CA VAL A 228 7.35 8.18 -4.24
C VAL A 228 8.43 8.97 -4.94
N GLN A 229 9.52 8.29 -5.33
CA GLN A 229 10.64 8.94 -5.97
C GLN A 229 10.25 9.57 -7.28
N LYS A 230 9.47 8.86 -8.10
CA LYS A 230 8.97 9.42 -9.36
C LYS A 230 8.09 10.65 -9.13
N LEU A 231 7.20 10.63 -8.17
CA LEU A 231 6.36 11.78 -7.85
C LEU A 231 7.19 12.97 -7.36
N VAL A 232 8.24 12.71 -6.57
CA VAL A 232 9.20 13.72 -6.12
C VAL A 232 9.97 14.34 -7.27
N GLU A 233 10.43 13.53 -8.22
CA GLU A 233 11.12 14.01 -9.43
C GLU A 233 10.20 14.88 -10.29
N LEU A 234 8.94 14.48 -10.46
CA LEU A 234 7.94 15.22 -11.22
C LEU A 234 7.57 16.57 -10.56
N ASP A 235 7.61 16.64 -9.24
CA ASP A 235 7.39 17.89 -8.48
C ASP A 235 8.65 18.79 -8.43
N GLY A 236 9.79 18.34 -8.98
CA GLY A 236 11.05 19.05 -8.91
C GLY A 236 11.69 19.08 -7.51
N LEU A 237 11.31 18.15 -6.66
CA LEU A 237 11.86 17.99 -5.32
C LEU A 237 13.20 17.23 -5.36
N LEU A 238 14.02 17.42 -4.32
CA LEU A 238 15.28 16.69 -4.21
C LEU A 238 15.03 15.17 -4.00
N PRO A 239 15.85 14.31 -4.61
CA PRO A 239 15.75 12.87 -4.43
C PRO A 239 15.80 12.44 -2.96
N PRO A 240 15.20 11.28 -2.63
CA PRO A 240 15.12 10.76 -1.26
C PRO A 240 16.44 10.61 -0.51
N GLU A 241 17.55 10.40 -1.21
CA GLU A 241 18.89 10.31 -0.60
C GLU A 241 19.34 11.62 0.08
N HIS A 242 18.72 12.74 -0.25
CA HIS A 242 18.94 14.03 0.39
C HIS A 242 18.02 14.28 1.57
N TRP A 243 17.11 13.35 1.84
CA TRP A 243 16.21 13.46 2.97
C TRP A 243 16.82 12.74 4.17
N GLY A 244 17.29 13.48 5.14
CA GLY A 244 17.86 12.94 6.38
C GLY A 244 16.86 12.14 7.22
N GLY A 245 16.36 11.03 6.67
CA GLY A 245 15.37 10.16 7.27
C GLY A 245 13.91 10.68 7.14
N PHE A 246 12.97 9.84 7.49
CA PHE A 246 11.51 10.10 7.43
C PHE A 246 11.09 11.41 8.14
N HIS A 247 11.81 11.84 9.17
CA HIS A 247 11.53 13.07 9.91
C HIS A 247 11.74 14.36 9.11
N SER A 248 12.62 14.40 8.13
CA SER A 248 12.84 15.62 7.35
C SER A 248 11.70 15.92 6.37
N PHE A 249 10.90 14.91 6.02
CA PHE A 249 9.68 15.08 5.23
C PHE A 249 8.64 15.95 5.93
N TYR A 250 8.57 15.88 7.24
CA TYR A 250 7.52 16.54 8.05
C TYR A 250 7.73 18.03 8.26
N HIS A 251 8.91 18.59 7.96
CA HIS A 251 9.27 19.94 8.38
C HIS A 251 9.34 20.99 7.27
N LYS A 252 9.21 20.61 5.98
CA LYS A 252 9.20 21.61 4.90
C LYS A 252 7.77 21.98 4.52
N ARG A 253 7.29 23.10 5.07
CA ARG A 253 5.90 23.59 4.94
C ARG A 253 5.56 24.25 3.61
N ASP A 254 6.51 24.45 2.69
CA ASP A 254 6.34 25.33 1.53
C ASP A 254 6.51 24.59 0.18
N TRP A 255 6.04 23.34 0.08
CA TRP A 255 6.16 22.59 -1.14
C TRP A 255 5.01 22.87 -2.10
N PRO A 256 5.28 23.26 -3.36
CA PRO A 256 4.27 23.24 -4.39
C PRO A 256 3.97 21.78 -4.71
N ALA A 257 2.96 21.21 -4.05
CA ALA A 257 2.69 19.79 -4.13
C ALA A 257 1.63 19.51 -5.20
N LYS A 258 2.05 19.46 -6.45
CA LYS A 258 1.18 19.02 -7.54
C LYS A 258 0.83 17.53 -7.42
N TYR A 259 1.80 16.71 -7.07
CA TYR A 259 1.67 15.25 -7.04
C TYR A 259 1.62 14.65 -5.64
N LEU A 260 2.17 15.34 -4.66
CA LEU A 260 2.17 14.92 -3.26
C LEU A 260 1.52 15.97 -2.37
N THR A 261 0.78 15.56 -1.37
CA THR A 261 0.22 16.45 -0.37
C THR A 261 1.32 16.93 0.59
N ASN A 262 1.20 18.14 1.09
CA ASN A 262 2.07 18.65 2.17
C ASN A 262 1.62 18.21 3.57
N CYS A 263 0.71 17.23 3.65
CA CYS A 263 0.26 16.67 4.92
C CYS A 263 1.21 15.60 5.45
N GLU A 264 1.01 15.27 6.70
CA GLU A 264 1.74 14.19 7.37
C GLU A 264 1.66 12.90 6.55
N GLY A 265 2.84 12.34 6.18
CA GLY A 265 2.97 11.13 5.39
C GLY A 265 3.11 11.32 3.87
N ALA A 266 3.08 12.56 3.35
CA ALA A 266 3.26 12.85 1.92
C ALA A 266 2.48 11.90 1.01
N HIS A 267 1.16 11.95 1.07
CA HIS A 267 0.29 11.11 0.25
C HIS A 267 0.12 11.69 -1.16
N PRO A 268 -0.13 10.86 -2.19
CA PRO A 268 -0.40 11.35 -3.52
C PRO A 268 -1.64 12.25 -3.58
N THR A 269 -1.57 13.30 -4.39
CA THR A 269 -2.74 14.09 -4.80
C THR A 269 -3.53 13.33 -5.87
N LEU A 270 -4.64 13.90 -6.36
CA LEU A 270 -5.36 13.37 -7.52
C LEU A 270 -4.44 13.17 -8.73
N GLU A 271 -3.58 14.14 -9.01
CA GLU A 271 -2.61 14.04 -10.12
C GLU A 271 -1.54 12.98 -9.84
N GLY A 272 -1.09 12.85 -8.59
CA GLY A 272 -0.19 11.78 -8.16
C GLY A 272 -0.79 10.39 -8.39
N TYR A 273 -2.06 10.20 -8.07
CA TYR A 273 -2.75 8.92 -8.33
C TYR A 273 -2.93 8.61 -9.81
N LYS A 274 -3.14 9.63 -10.66
CA LYS A 274 -3.16 9.44 -12.13
C LYS A 274 -1.80 8.96 -12.63
N VAL A 275 -0.70 9.57 -12.17
CA VAL A 275 0.66 9.14 -12.53
C VAL A 275 0.91 7.68 -12.13
N ILE A 276 0.54 7.30 -10.90
CA ILE A 276 0.69 5.92 -10.43
C ILE A 276 -0.14 4.96 -11.30
N GLY A 277 -1.40 5.31 -11.58
CA GLY A 277 -2.28 4.51 -12.44
C GLY A 277 -1.72 4.35 -13.86
N GLU A 278 -1.20 5.42 -14.45
CA GLU A 278 -0.58 5.39 -15.79
C GLU A 278 0.64 4.46 -15.85
N GLU A 279 1.55 4.55 -14.88
CA GLU A 279 2.74 3.70 -14.84
C GLU A 279 2.39 2.23 -14.66
N LEU A 280 1.43 1.93 -13.79
CA LEU A 280 0.92 0.57 -13.63
C LEU A 280 0.24 0.07 -14.90
N ALA A 281 -0.54 0.91 -15.60
CA ALA A 281 -1.18 0.54 -16.85
C ALA A 281 -0.16 0.19 -17.95
N LYS A 282 0.93 0.97 -18.06
CA LYS A 282 2.04 0.66 -18.98
C LYS A 282 2.62 -0.73 -18.70
N PHE A 283 2.85 -1.04 -17.42
CA PHE A 283 3.40 -2.33 -17.03
C PHE A 283 2.42 -3.50 -17.29
N ILE A 284 1.12 -3.33 -16.98
CA ILE A 284 0.07 -4.32 -17.24
C ILE A 284 0.04 -4.68 -18.73
N ARG A 285 0.06 -3.65 -19.60
CA ARG A 285 0.08 -3.84 -21.07
C ARG A 285 1.37 -4.52 -21.54
N LEU A 286 2.52 -4.10 -21.01
CA LEU A 286 3.82 -4.72 -21.33
C LEU A 286 3.84 -6.22 -21.00
N LYS A 287 3.16 -6.63 -19.93
CA LYS A 287 3.03 -8.04 -19.53
C LYS A 287 1.95 -8.80 -20.31
N GLY A 288 1.13 -8.13 -21.11
CA GLY A 288 0.01 -8.77 -21.80
C GLY A 288 -1.05 -9.31 -20.84
N TYR A 289 -1.28 -8.64 -19.70
CA TYR A 289 -2.25 -9.08 -18.70
C TYR A 289 -3.66 -8.56 -18.97
N ALA A 290 -3.79 -7.53 -19.82
CA ALA A 290 -5.07 -6.97 -20.26
C ALA A 290 -4.96 -6.37 -21.66
#